data_f4b337301d0a0c0fca5d3b51caf6f1df
#
_entry.id   f4b337301d0a0c0fca5d3b51caf6f1df
#
_cell.length_a   1.000
_cell.length_b   1.000
_cell.length_c   1.000
_cell.angle_alpha   90.00
_cell.angle_beta   90.00
_cell.angle_gamma   90.00
#
_symmetry.space_group_name_H-M   'P 1'
#
loop_
_entity.id
_entity.type
_entity.pdbx_description
1 polymer ?
#
loop_
_entity_poly.entity_id
_entity_poly.type
_entity_poly.pdbx_seq_one_letter_code
_entity_poly.pdbx_strand_id
1 'polypeptide(L)'
;MNPMEVCKMYFPYLRGRQFELIALRELLEGKRISEKVIPIIEPVKPSSTLLKTLETFVKNDREIAVVFNPTVGDFAKKLKEMREEDSKVANELYDLLTQNDKVIK
;
A
#
# COMPACT_ATOMS: atom_id res chain seq x y z
N MET A 1 24.79 -18.80 6.65
CA MET A 1 24.16 -17.48 6.63
C MET A 1 24.62 -16.66 7.82
N ASN A 2 25.01 -15.42 7.58
CA ASN A 2 25.39 -14.50 8.65
C ASN A 2 24.16 -14.16 9.49
N PRO A 3 24.18 -14.34 10.81
CA PRO A 3 23.03 -14.00 11.66
C PRO A 3 22.55 -12.56 11.51
N MET A 4 23.43 -11.63 11.20
CA MET A 4 23.06 -10.23 10.97
C MET A 4 22.21 -10.03 9.74
N GLU A 5 22.30 -10.92 8.77
CA GLU A 5 21.50 -10.85 7.54
C GLU A 5 20.07 -11.34 7.77
N VAL A 6 19.88 -12.24 8.75
CA VAL A 6 18.55 -12.77 9.06
C VAL A 6 17.59 -11.70 9.54
N CYS A 7 18.12 -10.70 10.25
CA CYS A 7 17.32 -9.61 10.82
C CYS A 7 17.20 -8.40 9.89
N LYS A 8 17.82 -8.49 8.70
CA LYS A 8 17.86 -7.36 7.79
C LYS A 8 16.53 -7.22 7.05
N MET A 9 15.90 -6.06 7.19
CA MET A 9 14.69 -5.73 6.46
C MET A 9 15.03 -4.84 5.27
N TYR A 10 14.22 -4.94 4.23
CA TYR A 10 14.38 -4.12 3.04
C TYR A 10 13.09 -3.35 2.77
N PHE A 11 13.23 -2.04 2.58
CA PHE A 11 12.11 -1.13 2.40
C PHE A 11 12.21 -0.42 1.05
N PRO A 12 11.86 -1.08 -0.06
CA PRO A 12 11.90 -0.43 -1.37
C PRO A 12 10.87 0.69 -1.45
N TYR A 13 11.28 1.84 -1.97
CA TYR A 13 10.41 2.98 -2.13
C TYR A 13 9.90 3.05 -3.56
N LEU A 14 8.59 3.05 -3.74
CA LEU A 14 7.95 3.00 -5.04
C LEU A 14 6.87 4.06 -5.16
N ARG A 15 6.77 4.69 -6.33
CA ARG A 15 5.61 5.51 -6.63
C ARG A 15 4.42 4.60 -6.94
N GLY A 16 3.27 4.92 -6.39
CA GLY A 16 2.08 4.10 -6.54
C GLY A 16 1.33 4.34 -7.83
N ARG A 17 2.03 4.33 -8.96
CA ARG A 17 1.38 4.38 -10.27
C ARG A 17 0.84 3.02 -10.65
N GLN A 18 -0.06 2.99 -11.60
CA GLN A 18 -0.79 1.78 -11.96
C GLN A 18 0.13 0.59 -12.27
N PHE A 19 1.16 0.81 -13.08
CA PHE A 19 2.05 -0.28 -13.47
C PHE A 19 2.87 -0.82 -12.31
N GLU A 20 3.36 0.05 -11.44
CA GLU A 20 4.12 -0.38 -10.26
C GLU A 20 3.23 -1.16 -9.30
N LEU A 21 2.00 -0.73 -9.12
CA LEU A 21 1.06 -1.40 -8.22
C LEU A 21 0.68 -2.79 -8.75
N ILE A 22 0.42 -2.91 -10.04
CA ILE A 22 0.10 -4.18 -10.66
C ILE A 22 1.29 -5.14 -10.56
N ALA A 23 2.50 -4.66 -10.87
CA ALA A 23 3.70 -5.47 -10.78
C ALA A 23 3.94 -5.97 -9.36
N LEU A 24 3.77 -5.09 -8.38
CA LEU A 24 3.95 -5.44 -6.97
C LEU A 24 2.96 -6.52 -6.54
N ARG A 25 1.70 -6.38 -6.93
CA ARG A 25 0.67 -7.35 -6.61
C ARG A 25 0.95 -8.71 -7.24
N GLU A 26 1.39 -8.73 -8.50
CA GLU A 26 1.73 -9.97 -9.19
C GLU A 26 2.91 -10.67 -8.52
N LEU A 27 3.92 -9.92 -8.10
CA LEU A 27 5.06 -10.48 -7.39
C LEU A 27 4.63 -11.10 -6.06
N LEU A 28 3.72 -10.46 -5.35
CA LEU A 28 3.22 -10.98 -4.09
C LEU A 28 2.40 -12.25 -4.30
N GLU A 29 1.49 -12.24 -5.26
CA GLU A 29 0.65 -13.40 -5.57
C GLU A 29 1.49 -14.58 -6.04
N GLY A 30 2.59 -14.33 -6.76
CA GLY A 30 3.53 -15.35 -7.20
C GLY A 30 4.51 -15.77 -6.11
N LYS A 31 4.39 -15.23 -4.89
CA LYS A 31 5.27 -15.51 -3.75
C LYS A 31 6.73 -15.20 -4.03
N ARG A 32 6.98 -14.17 -4.82
CA ARG A 32 8.32 -13.74 -5.21
C ARG A 32 8.89 -12.64 -4.33
N ILE A 33 8.09 -12.13 -3.39
CA ILE A 33 8.55 -11.10 -2.45
C ILE A 33 8.88 -11.77 -1.13
N SER A 34 10.12 -11.60 -0.67
CA SER A 34 10.55 -12.10 0.63
C SER A 34 9.73 -11.45 1.75
N GLU A 35 9.51 -12.20 2.83
CA GLU A 35 8.84 -11.67 4.02
C GLU A 35 9.61 -10.53 4.68
N LYS A 36 10.89 -10.39 4.35
CA LYS A 36 11.74 -9.31 4.86
C LYS A 36 11.62 -8.03 4.04
N VAL A 37 10.80 -8.04 2.99
CA VAL A 37 10.58 -6.87 2.15
C VAL A 37 9.26 -6.24 2.54
N ILE A 38 9.32 -4.97 2.93
CA ILE A 38 8.14 -4.16 3.21
C ILE A 38 8.16 -2.98 2.25
N PRO A 39 7.36 -3.01 1.16
CA PRO A 39 7.36 -1.90 0.22
C PRO A 39 6.82 -0.62 0.83
N ILE A 40 7.40 0.50 0.44
CA ILE A 40 6.91 1.82 0.81
C ILE A 40 6.32 2.46 -0.44
N ILE A 41 5.02 2.72 -0.42
CA ILE A 41 4.32 3.27 -1.57
C ILE A 41 4.03 4.75 -1.36
N GLU A 42 4.43 5.58 -2.32
CA GLU A 42 4.00 6.97 -2.40
C GLU A 42 2.78 7.00 -3.34
N PRO A 43 1.55 7.10 -2.80
CA PRO A 43 0.36 7.00 -3.64
C PRO A 43 0.22 8.23 -4.54
N VAL A 44 -0.20 7.99 -5.78
CA VAL A 44 -0.40 9.07 -6.75
C VAL A 44 -1.85 9.50 -6.76
N LYS A 45 -2.77 8.54 -6.78
CA LYS A 45 -4.21 8.84 -6.73
C LYS A 45 -4.98 7.70 -6.08
N PRO A 46 -6.14 7.99 -5.46
CA PRO A 46 -6.98 6.95 -4.89
C PRO A 46 -7.70 6.19 -6.01
N SER A 47 -7.17 5.01 -6.34
CA SER A 47 -7.67 4.19 -7.43
C SER A 47 -8.05 2.81 -6.94
N SER A 48 -8.85 2.10 -7.74
CA SER A 48 -9.17 0.70 -7.44
C SER A 48 -7.94 -0.18 -7.50
N THR A 49 -6.95 0.15 -8.33
CA THR A 49 -5.70 -0.60 -8.41
C THR A 49 -4.93 -0.49 -7.10
N LEU A 50 -4.84 0.70 -6.51
CA LEU A 50 -4.22 0.88 -5.21
C LEU A 50 -4.97 0.09 -4.13
N LEU A 51 -6.29 0.19 -4.12
CA LEU A 51 -7.11 -0.54 -3.16
C LEU A 51 -6.86 -2.05 -3.26
N LYS A 52 -6.91 -2.60 -4.46
CA LYS A 52 -6.70 -4.04 -4.67
C LYS A 52 -5.30 -4.48 -4.26
N THR A 53 -4.29 -3.65 -4.51
CA THR A 53 -2.92 -3.96 -4.11
C THR A 53 -2.81 -4.04 -2.59
N LEU A 54 -3.36 -3.06 -1.89
CA LEU A 54 -3.35 -3.06 -0.42
C LEU A 54 -4.14 -4.24 0.14
N GLU A 55 -5.30 -4.53 -0.43
CA GLU A 55 -6.11 -5.68 0.00
C GLU A 55 -5.36 -6.99 -0.21
N THR A 56 -4.60 -7.13 -1.29
CA THR A 56 -3.81 -8.33 -1.56
C THR A 56 -2.73 -8.52 -0.49
N PHE A 57 -2.07 -7.45 -0.07
CA PHE A 57 -1.08 -7.53 1.01
C PHE A 57 -1.74 -7.93 2.34
N VAL A 58 -2.86 -7.31 2.68
CA VAL A 58 -3.60 -7.64 3.91
C VAL A 58 -4.07 -9.09 3.88
N LYS A 59 -4.61 -9.54 2.76
CA LYS A 59 -5.11 -10.91 2.60
C LYS A 59 -4.00 -11.96 2.77
N ASN A 60 -2.78 -11.62 2.37
CA ASN A 60 -1.64 -12.51 2.48
C ASN A 60 -0.85 -12.30 3.77
N ASP A 61 -1.38 -11.53 4.70
CA ASP A 61 -0.76 -11.23 5.99
C ASP A 61 0.63 -10.59 5.82
N ARG A 62 0.77 -9.71 4.82
CA ARG A 62 2.02 -9.01 4.50
C ARG A 62 1.87 -7.52 4.76
N GLU A 63 2.92 -6.93 5.30
CA GLU A 63 2.94 -5.50 5.60
C GLU A 63 3.31 -4.68 4.38
N ILE A 64 2.71 -3.51 4.26
CA ILE A 64 3.01 -2.52 3.23
C ILE A 64 2.91 -1.13 3.86
N ALA A 65 3.90 -0.28 3.58
CA ALA A 65 3.90 1.09 4.08
C ALA A 65 3.38 2.04 3.01
N VAL A 66 2.58 3.01 3.43
CA VAL A 66 2.02 4.02 2.52
C VAL A 66 2.34 5.40 3.08
N VAL A 67 2.92 6.25 2.25
CA VAL A 67 3.18 7.64 2.61
C VAL A 67 1.86 8.38 2.50
N PHE A 68 1.19 8.58 3.63
CA PHE A 68 -0.15 9.17 3.66
C PHE A 68 -0.27 10.17 4.79
N ASN A 69 -0.62 11.41 4.44
CA ASN A 69 -0.99 12.43 5.40
C ASN A 69 -2.41 12.89 5.05
N PRO A 70 -3.41 12.65 5.93
CA PRO A 70 -4.81 12.93 5.61
C PRO A 70 -5.13 14.41 5.44
N THR A 71 -4.21 15.30 5.79
CA THR A 71 -4.45 16.74 5.73
C THR A 71 -3.67 17.47 4.65
N VAL A 72 -2.74 16.79 3.97
CA VAL A 72 -1.83 17.45 3.02
C VAL A 72 -1.66 16.62 1.77
N GLY A 73 -1.58 17.30 0.62
CA GLY A 73 -1.23 16.70 -0.65
C GLY A 73 -2.42 16.38 -1.54
N ASP A 74 -2.13 16.17 -2.82
CA ASP A 74 -3.16 15.91 -3.82
C ASP A 74 -3.90 14.61 -3.62
N PHE A 75 -3.20 13.57 -3.15
CA PHE A 75 -3.82 12.28 -2.89
C PHE A 75 -4.87 12.41 -1.77
N ALA A 76 -4.50 13.06 -0.67
CA ALA A 76 -5.43 13.24 0.45
C ALA A 76 -6.64 14.07 0.04
N LYS A 77 -6.43 15.10 -0.77
CA LYS A 77 -7.51 15.95 -1.26
C LYS A 77 -8.48 15.17 -2.13
N LYS A 78 -7.97 14.40 -3.08
CA LYS A 78 -8.80 13.58 -3.96
C LYS A 78 -9.55 12.50 -3.19
N LEU A 79 -8.88 11.88 -2.22
CA LEU A 79 -9.51 10.86 -1.39
C LEU A 79 -10.69 11.45 -0.63
N LYS A 80 -10.50 12.64 -0.05
CA LYS A 80 -11.57 13.35 0.67
C LYS A 80 -12.74 13.67 -0.25
N GLU A 81 -12.47 14.19 -1.44
CA GLU A 81 -13.50 14.53 -2.42
C GLU A 81 -14.30 13.29 -2.82
N MET A 82 -13.64 12.18 -3.08
CA MET A 82 -14.31 10.94 -3.44
C MET A 82 -15.15 10.39 -2.29
N ARG A 83 -14.70 10.53 -1.06
CA ARG A 83 -15.48 10.11 0.10
C ARG A 83 -16.73 10.96 0.30
N GLU A 84 -16.64 12.25 0.00
CA GLU A 84 -17.79 13.14 0.05
C GLU A 84 -18.85 12.75 -0.98
N GLU A 85 -18.43 12.14 -2.11
CA GLU A 85 -19.30 11.61 -3.13
C GLU A 85 -19.78 10.17 -2.83
N ASP A 86 -19.42 9.66 -1.65
CA ASP A 86 -19.76 8.30 -1.18
C ASP A 86 -19.20 7.22 -2.10
N SER A 87 -17.98 7.41 -2.59
CA SER A 87 -17.28 6.42 -3.39
C SER A 87 -16.91 5.21 -2.52
N LYS A 88 -17.33 4.03 -2.96
CA LYS A 88 -17.02 2.78 -2.26
C LYS A 88 -15.51 2.54 -2.21
N VAL A 89 -14.82 2.76 -3.32
CA VAL A 89 -13.36 2.60 -3.40
C VAL A 89 -12.67 3.51 -2.39
N ALA A 90 -13.07 4.78 -2.35
CA ALA A 90 -12.46 5.75 -1.45
C ALA A 90 -12.72 5.41 0.01
N ASN A 91 -13.92 4.96 0.35
CA ASN A 91 -14.27 4.57 1.72
C ASN A 91 -13.47 3.35 2.18
N GLU A 92 -13.38 2.32 1.34
CA GLU A 92 -12.60 1.13 1.66
C GLU A 92 -11.11 1.45 1.76
N LEU A 93 -10.60 2.29 0.87
CA LEU A 93 -9.21 2.70 0.87
C LEU A 93 -8.86 3.48 2.15
N TYR A 94 -9.71 4.41 2.54
CA TYR A 94 -9.51 5.18 3.76
C TYR A 94 -9.48 4.27 4.99
N ASP A 95 -10.38 3.27 5.05
CA ASP A 95 -10.41 2.33 6.16
C ASP A 95 -9.12 1.52 6.25
N LEU A 96 -8.59 1.05 5.12
CA LEU A 96 -7.32 0.33 5.11
C LEU A 96 -6.17 1.24 5.57
N LEU A 97 -6.16 2.50 5.13
CA LEU A 97 -5.09 3.43 5.46
C LEU A 97 -5.10 3.86 6.93
N THR A 98 -6.24 3.82 7.58
CA THR A 98 -6.38 4.35 8.95
C THR A 98 -6.60 3.29 10.01
N GLN A 99 -7.09 2.11 9.68
CA GLN A 99 -7.53 1.14 10.66
C GLN A 99 -6.85 -0.21 10.59
N ASN A 100 -6.15 -0.52 9.51
CA ASN A 100 -5.54 -1.83 9.34
C ASN A 100 -4.08 -1.81 9.78
N ASP A 101 -3.69 -2.76 10.64
CA ASP A 101 -2.34 -2.82 11.19
C ASP A 101 -1.28 -3.33 10.20
N LYS A 102 -1.68 -3.96 9.10
CA LYS A 102 -0.74 -4.38 8.05
C LYS A 102 -0.38 -3.23 7.12
N VAL A 103 -1.18 -2.17 7.09
CA VAL A 103 -0.90 -0.98 6.30
C VAL A 103 -0.28 0.07 7.22
N ILE A 104 1.02 0.30 7.04
CA ILE A 104 1.81 1.21 7.89
C ILE A 104 1.83 2.60 7.24
N LYS A 105 1.60 3.63 8.04
CA LYS A 105 1.66 5.02 7.53
C LYS A 105 3.02 5.65 7.68
#